data_e39300e82c6bdbdf8431db1a21989f04
#
_entry.id   e39300e82c6bdbdf8431db1a21989f04
#
_cell.length_a   1.000
_cell.length_b   1.000
_cell.length_c   1.000
_cell.angle_alpha   90.00
_cell.angle_beta   90.00
_cell.angle_gamma   90.00
#
_symmetry.space_group_name_H-M   'P 1'
#
loop_
_entity.id
_entity.type
_entity.pdbx_description
1 polymer ?
#
loop_
_entity_poly.entity_id
_entity_poly.type
_entity_poly.pdbx_seq_one_letter_code
_entity_poly.pdbx_strand_id
1 'polypeptide(L)'
;VSSTADEPNRYEQPLPAERELLSERRLRRWHWRRLLRGRVRPLLAAGLAGMLLGAGGMAWQTQAGPFAPDEVCWGALSRDDLAATFRKPEDVKAVEAPVLHGGRSVDGPTGSCQLTNSDGDAWALTARVHQLDDRAGDDGKWADEFLSARLTPLGGGLLGMASDNRAWLALPDGCLGRPGDFDGPTVVDIAEGSWITDMEPRTEERDGMARMVVKLVNKVSADLGCTGTIADPVERLPKAARYTRTEKPDALCGIKGLTLGKKRKPDRYPMITDGRGPVRTCDRDITGSQPKQRLMTVEDPRLAGIFMRMALYEGERVRSAAGYGGLGPNLGVFRARCQAGETVFVVQANEGGVSADVRTLFPRYVEAEAARLGCGPLKLKLPRPGEGR
;
A
#
# COMPACT_ATOMS: atom_id res chain seq x y z
N VAL A 1 27.34 -12.59 -92.73
CA VAL A 1 27.09 -14.03 -92.95
C VAL A 1 26.02 -14.44 -91.91
N SER A 2 24.86 -14.96 -92.40
CA SER A 2 23.80 -15.78 -91.87
C SER A 2 22.97 -15.20 -90.70
N SER A 3 21.78 -14.73 -90.96
CA SER A 3 20.50 -15.39 -91.16
C SER A 3 20.17 -16.55 -90.33
N THR A 4 19.17 -16.38 -89.41
CA THR A 4 18.09 -17.39 -89.15
C THR A 4 16.90 -16.70 -88.49
N ALA A 5 15.93 -16.64 -89.16
CA ALA A 5 14.52 -17.02 -89.09
C ALA A 5 13.82 -16.90 -87.69
N ASP A 6 12.84 -16.06 -87.72
CA ASP A 6 11.72 -15.94 -86.80
C ASP A 6 10.82 -17.17 -86.86
N GLU A 7 10.52 -17.75 -85.69
CA GLU A 7 9.51 -18.77 -85.54
C GLU A 7 8.29 -18.21 -84.72
N PRO A 8 7.07 -18.41 -85.18
CA PRO A 8 5.91 -17.74 -84.60
C PRO A 8 5.48 -18.40 -83.27
N ASN A 9 5.20 -17.52 -82.34
CA ASN A 9 4.61 -17.72 -81.07
C ASN A 9 3.36 -18.58 -81.08
N ARG A 10 3.42 -19.78 -80.53
CA ARG A 10 2.32 -20.73 -80.42
C ARG A 10 1.43 -20.27 -79.26
N TYR A 11 0.18 -19.96 -79.57
CA TYR A 11 -0.87 -19.58 -78.63
C TYR A 11 -0.82 -20.42 -77.36
N GLU A 12 -0.58 -19.80 -76.21
CA GLU A 12 -0.76 -20.38 -74.89
C GLU A 12 -2.25 -20.67 -74.69
N GLN A 13 -2.61 -21.92 -74.77
CA GLN A 13 -3.93 -22.35 -74.31
C GLN A 13 -3.93 -22.33 -72.76
N PRO A 14 -4.91 -21.72 -72.11
CA PRO A 14 -4.96 -21.75 -70.65
C PRO A 14 -5.08 -23.19 -70.15
N LEU A 15 -4.22 -23.52 -69.18
CA LEU A 15 -4.11 -24.83 -68.56
C LEU A 15 -5.48 -25.28 -68.00
N PRO A 16 -5.88 -26.56 -68.17
CA PRO A 16 -7.16 -27.10 -67.70
C PRO A 16 -7.44 -26.89 -66.21
N ALA A 17 -6.44 -26.69 -65.42
CA ALA A 17 -6.54 -26.41 -63.96
C ALA A 17 -7.31 -25.10 -63.60
N GLU A 18 -7.26 -24.07 -64.43
CA GLU A 18 -7.97 -22.81 -64.14
C GLU A 18 -9.49 -22.93 -64.37
N ARG A 19 -9.91 -23.76 -65.31
CA ARG A 19 -11.34 -24.02 -65.54
C ARG A 19 -11.97 -24.87 -64.43
N GLU A 20 -11.21 -25.80 -63.85
CA GLU A 20 -11.69 -26.58 -62.72
C GLU A 20 -11.83 -25.74 -61.45
N LEU A 21 -10.87 -24.86 -61.15
CA LEU A 21 -10.93 -23.99 -59.97
C LEU A 21 -12.09 -23.01 -60.00
N LEU A 22 -12.47 -22.51 -61.19
CA LEU A 22 -13.63 -21.63 -61.37
C LEU A 22 -14.96 -22.38 -61.22
N SER A 23 -15.01 -23.66 -61.62
CA SER A 23 -16.18 -24.50 -61.46
C SER A 23 -16.38 -24.89 -59.97
N GLU A 24 -15.33 -25.22 -59.28
CA GLU A 24 -15.40 -25.52 -57.84
C GLU A 24 -15.84 -24.32 -56.99
N ARG A 25 -15.39 -23.09 -57.29
CA ARG A 25 -15.85 -21.88 -56.60
C ARG A 25 -17.34 -21.61 -56.84
N ARG A 26 -17.88 -21.91 -58.03
CA ARG A 26 -19.32 -21.79 -58.30
C ARG A 26 -20.13 -22.88 -57.59
N LEU A 27 -19.66 -24.10 -57.53
CA LEU A 27 -20.31 -25.20 -56.80
C LEU A 27 -20.32 -24.94 -55.29
N ARG A 28 -19.21 -24.45 -54.69
CA ARG A 28 -19.17 -24.05 -53.29
C ARG A 28 -20.19 -22.97 -52.93
N ARG A 29 -20.32 -21.90 -53.76
CA ARG A 29 -21.33 -20.84 -53.52
C ARG A 29 -22.76 -21.34 -53.66
N TRP A 30 -23.01 -22.37 -54.47
CA TRP A 30 -24.35 -22.95 -54.65
C TRP A 30 -24.72 -23.88 -53.50
N HIS A 31 -23.77 -24.62 -52.95
CA HIS A 31 -23.97 -25.44 -51.76
C HIS A 31 -24.25 -24.60 -50.51
N TRP A 32 -23.56 -23.48 -50.32
CA TRP A 32 -23.83 -22.56 -49.20
C TRP A 32 -25.22 -21.95 -49.25
N ARG A 33 -25.72 -21.62 -50.44
CA ARG A 33 -27.08 -21.11 -50.61
C ARG A 33 -28.18 -22.17 -50.39
N ARG A 34 -27.92 -23.44 -50.63
CA ARG A 34 -28.84 -24.54 -50.29
C ARG A 34 -28.85 -24.89 -48.81
N LEU A 35 -27.72 -24.84 -48.12
CA LEU A 35 -27.60 -25.02 -46.68
C LEU A 35 -28.37 -23.93 -45.89
N LEU A 36 -28.47 -22.72 -46.49
CA LEU A 36 -29.21 -21.61 -45.86
C LEU A 36 -30.72 -21.65 -46.16
N ARG A 37 -31.24 -22.56 -47.01
CA ARG A 37 -32.65 -22.59 -47.43
C ARG A 37 -33.52 -23.74 -46.87
N GLY A 38 -33.01 -24.57 -46.00
CA GLY A 38 -33.72 -25.73 -45.46
C GLY A 38 -33.85 -25.76 -43.95
N ARG A 39 -34.20 -26.92 -43.42
CA ARG A 39 -34.34 -27.27 -41.98
C ARG A 39 -33.10 -26.94 -41.10
N VAL A 40 -31.97 -26.52 -41.70
CA VAL A 40 -30.73 -26.16 -41.00
C VAL A 40 -30.80 -24.76 -40.40
N ARG A 41 -31.70 -23.87 -40.87
CA ARG A 41 -31.87 -22.52 -40.24
C ARG A 41 -32.20 -22.56 -38.76
N PRO A 42 -33.13 -23.36 -38.27
CA PRO A 42 -33.43 -23.40 -36.85
C PRO A 42 -32.28 -24.01 -36.02
N LEU A 43 -31.51 -24.95 -36.59
CA LEU A 43 -30.34 -25.54 -35.92
C LEU A 43 -29.18 -24.55 -35.82
N LEU A 44 -28.91 -23.76 -36.84
CA LEU A 44 -27.90 -22.70 -36.80
C LEU A 44 -28.34 -21.55 -35.89
N ALA A 45 -29.62 -21.20 -35.88
CA ALA A 45 -30.15 -20.19 -34.95
C ALA A 45 -30.10 -20.67 -33.51
N ALA A 46 -30.42 -21.94 -33.24
CA ALA A 46 -30.30 -22.54 -31.91
C ALA A 46 -28.84 -22.67 -31.44
N GLY A 47 -27.90 -23.02 -32.35
CA GLY A 47 -26.48 -23.05 -32.08
C GLY A 47 -25.88 -21.67 -31.74
N LEU A 48 -26.26 -20.64 -32.51
CA LEU A 48 -25.88 -19.26 -32.26
C LEU A 48 -26.51 -18.73 -30.95
N ALA A 49 -27.76 -19.01 -30.70
CA ALA A 49 -28.44 -18.65 -29.46
C ALA A 49 -27.79 -19.35 -28.25
N GLY A 50 -27.47 -20.64 -28.35
CA GLY A 50 -26.76 -21.39 -27.32
C GLY A 50 -25.34 -20.86 -27.07
N MET A 51 -24.61 -20.47 -28.12
CA MET A 51 -23.30 -19.89 -28.01
C MET A 51 -23.33 -18.49 -27.35
N LEU A 52 -24.32 -17.67 -27.70
CA LEU A 52 -24.53 -16.35 -27.08
C LEU A 52 -24.98 -16.47 -25.62
N LEU A 53 -25.87 -17.40 -25.32
CA LEU A 53 -26.30 -17.67 -23.93
C LEU A 53 -25.17 -18.29 -23.10
N GLY A 54 -24.36 -19.17 -23.68
CA GLY A 54 -23.19 -19.75 -23.02
C GLY A 54 -22.09 -18.70 -22.79
N ALA A 55 -21.78 -17.89 -23.78
CA ALA A 55 -20.82 -16.81 -23.65
C ALA A 55 -21.33 -15.71 -22.69
N GLY A 56 -22.59 -15.35 -22.76
CA GLY A 56 -23.23 -14.40 -21.84
C GLY A 56 -23.29 -14.93 -20.41
N GLY A 57 -23.64 -16.22 -20.22
CA GLY A 57 -23.63 -16.87 -18.93
C GLY A 57 -22.22 -16.97 -18.33
N MET A 58 -21.23 -17.26 -19.15
CA MET A 58 -19.82 -17.29 -18.72
C MET A 58 -19.32 -15.89 -18.37
N ALA A 59 -19.63 -14.88 -19.20
CA ALA A 59 -19.28 -13.48 -18.92
C ALA A 59 -19.96 -12.96 -17.65
N TRP A 60 -21.22 -13.35 -17.42
CA TRP A 60 -21.94 -13.05 -16.18
C TRP A 60 -21.27 -13.73 -14.97
N GLN A 61 -20.94 -15.01 -15.05
CA GLN A 61 -20.33 -15.77 -13.98
C GLN A 61 -18.90 -15.32 -13.68
N THR A 62 -18.16 -14.87 -14.69
CA THR A 62 -16.79 -14.34 -14.55
C THR A 62 -16.75 -12.83 -14.33
N GLN A 63 -17.91 -12.18 -14.32
CA GLN A 63 -18.03 -10.71 -14.19
C GLN A 63 -17.13 -9.96 -15.21
N ALA A 64 -17.05 -10.47 -16.43
CA ALA A 64 -16.17 -9.94 -17.47
C ALA A 64 -16.93 -9.07 -18.48
N GLY A 65 -16.27 -8.08 -19.05
CA GLY A 65 -16.82 -7.20 -20.08
C GLY A 65 -17.95 -6.30 -19.53
N PRO A 66 -19.12 -6.22 -20.23
CA PRO A 66 -20.22 -5.35 -19.82
C PRO A 66 -20.91 -5.76 -18.50
N PHE A 67 -20.55 -6.90 -17.95
CA PHE A 67 -21.02 -7.39 -16.65
C PHE A 67 -20.00 -7.23 -15.55
N ALA A 68 -18.85 -6.59 -15.82
CA ALA A 68 -17.90 -6.24 -14.77
C ALA A 68 -18.56 -5.24 -13.80
N PRO A 69 -18.46 -5.44 -12.49
CA PRO A 69 -19.03 -4.50 -11.55
C PRO A 69 -18.37 -3.13 -11.72
N ASP A 70 -19.18 -2.07 -11.68
CA ASP A 70 -18.69 -0.69 -11.71
C ASP A 70 -17.88 -0.33 -10.47
N GLU A 71 -18.12 -1.06 -9.39
CA GLU A 71 -17.45 -0.91 -8.09
C GLU A 71 -16.71 -2.19 -7.71
N VAL A 72 -15.56 -2.03 -7.09
CA VAL A 72 -14.70 -3.12 -6.60
C VAL A 72 -14.34 -2.91 -5.13
N CYS A 73 -13.67 -3.87 -4.53
CA CYS A 73 -13.29 -3.87 -3.11
C CYS A 73 -14.48 -3.65 -2.21
N TRP A 74 -15.33 -4.68 -2.15
CA TRP A 74 -16.58 -4.70 -1.37
C TRP A 74 -17.61 -3.65 -1.82
N GLY A 75 -17.48 -3.14 -3.04
CA GLY A 75 -18.30 -2.05 -3.56
C GLY A 75 -17.92 -0.67 -3.02
N ALA A 76 -16.67 -0.49 -2.61
CA ALA A 76 -16.17 0.78 -2.07
C ALA A 76 -15.55 1.70 -3.11
N LEU A 77 -14.91 1.13 -4.13
CA LEU A 77 -14.11 1.86 -5.10
C LEU A 77 -14.74 1.78 -6.49
N SER A 78 -14.99 2.95 -7.09
CA SER A 78 -15.40 3.06 -8.48
C SER A 78 -14.21 3.00 -9.43
N ARG A 79 -14.48 2.83 -10.73
CA ARG A 79 -13.44 2.89 -11.76
C ARG A 79 -12.70 4.21 -11.80
N ASP A 80 -13.40 5.32 -11.51
CA ASP A 80 -12.79 6.65 -11.44
C ASP A 80 -11.79 6.77 -10.28
N ASP A 81 -12.04 6.10 -9.16
CA ASP A 81 -11.12 6.09 -8.03
C ASP A 81 -9.80 5.38 -8.37
N LEU A 82 -9.87 4.36 -9.22
CA LEU A 82 -8.71 3.59 -9.66
C LEU A 82 -7.88 4.33 -10.71
N ALA A 83 -8.44 5.34 -11.38
CA ALA A 83 -7.74 6.11 -12.42
C ALA A 83 -6.51 6.87 -11.90
N ALA A 84 -6.44 7.14 -10.59
CA ALA A 84 -5.26 7.74 -9.96
C ALA A 84 -4.05 6.79 -9.93
N THR A 85 -4.29 5.47 -9.95
CA THR A 85 -3.25 4.44 -9.80
C THR A 85 -3.09 3.61 -11.08
N PHE A 86 -4.19 3.29 -11.76
CA PHE A 86 -4.20 2.46 -12.95
C PHE A 86 -4.42 3.28 -14.22
N ARG A 87 -3.60 3.06 -15.24
CA ARG A 87 -3.76 3.72 -16.55
C ARG A 87 -5.04 3.32 -17.28
N LYS A 88 -5.50 2.08 -17.04
CA LYS A 88 -6.71 1.51 -17.62
C LYS A 88 -7.57 0.90 -16.51
N PRO A 89 -8.31 1.72 -15.78
CA PRO A 89 -9.12 1.24 -14.66
C PRO A 89 -10.23 0.29 -15.09
N GLU A 90 -10.66 0.34 -16.36
CA GLU A 90 -11.64 -0.57 -16.95
C GLU A 90 -11.16 -2.04 -17.03
N ASP A 91 -9.85 -2.25 -17.16
CA ASP A 91 -9.24 -3.58 -17.28
C ASP A 91 -8.86 -4.19 -15.92
N VAL A 92 -9.09 -3.48 -14.81
CA VAL A 92 -8.74 -3.95 -13.47
C VAL A 92 -9.68 -5.07 -13.04
N LYS A 93 -9.09 -6.17 -12.57
CA LYS A 93 -9.78 -7.31 -11.96
C LYS A 93 -9.62 -7.27 -10.45
N ALA A 94 -10.70 -7.57 -9.74
CA ALA A 94 -10.70 -7.69 -8.29
C ALA A 94 -10.84 -9.16 -7.86
N VAL A 95 -10.05 -9.55 -6.86
CA VAL A 95 -10.22 -10.80 -6.11
C VAL A 95 -10.46 -10.41 -4.67
N GLU A 96 -11.65 -10.76 -4.15
CA GLU A 96 -12.11 -10.29 -2.86
C GLU A 96 -12.35 -11.44 -1.89
N ALA A 97 -11.89 -11.28 -0.65
CA ALA A 97 -12.37 -12.03 0.49
C ALA A 97 -13.28 -11.10 1.31
N PRO A 98 -14.44 -11.59 1.76
CA PRO A 98 -15.41 -10.76 2.47
C PRO A 98 -14.83 -10.24 3.79
N VAL A 99 -15.36 -9.11 4.25
CA VAL A 99 -15.06 -8.60 5.58
C VAL A 99 -15.76 -9.49 6.59
N LEU A 100 -14.96 -10.21 7.38
CA LEU A 100 -15.45 -11.09 8.44
C LEU A 100 -15.37 -10.35 9.76
N HIS A 101 -16.45 -10.39 10.54
CA HIS A 101 -16.41 -9.97 11.93
C HIS A 101 -15.45 -10.92 12.67
N GLY A 102 -14.48 -10.36 13.37
CA GLY A 102 -13.58 -11.16 14.19
C GLY A 102 -14.38 -12.10 15.10
N GLY A 103 -14.01 -13.36 15.11
CA GLY A 103 -14.58 -14.34 16.05
C GLY A 103 -14.20 -13.99 17.49
N ARG A 104 -14.68 -14.74 18.47
CA ARG A 104 -14.30 -14.60 19.89
C ARG A 104 -12.80 -14.87 20.16
N SER A 105 -12.03 -15.21 19.17
CA SER A 105 -10.58 -15.32 19.24
C SER A 105 -9.95 -13.94 18.96
N VAL A 106 -8.78 -13.75 19.45
CA VAL A 106 -7.94 -12.55 19.60
C VAL A 106 -7.78 -11.67 18.32
N ASP A 107 -8.25 -12.16 17.17
CA ASP A 107 -8.11 -11.50 15.90
C ASP A 107 -9.34 -10.65 15.59
N GLY A 108 -9.12 -9.35 15.38
CA GLY A 108 -10.14 -8.40 14.94
C GLY A 108 -10.76 -8.76 13.56
N PRO A 109 -11.62 -7.89 13.01
CA PRO A 109 -12.16 -8.07 11.68
C PRO A 109 -11.05 -8.26 10.64
N THR A 110 -11.27 -9.14 9.67
CA THR A 110 -10.34 -9.41 8.56
C THR A 110 -11.06 -9.36 7.24
N GLY A 111 -10.36 -8.93 6.20
CA GLY A 111 -10.86 -8.91 4.82
C GLY A 111 -9.72 -8.54 3.87
N SER A 112 -9.84 -8.92 2.61
CA SER A 112 -8.86 -8.54 1.60
C SER A 112 -9.50 -8.32 0.24
N CYS A 113 -8.96 -7.38 -0.51
CA CYS A 113 -9.29 -7.13 -1.91
C CYS A 113 -7.99 -6.89 -2.66
N GLN A 114 -7.73 -7.70 -3.65
CA GLN A 114 -6.56 -7.58 -4.52
C GLN A 114 -6.99 -7.12 -5.90
N LEU A 115 -6.41 -6.03 -6.38
CA LEU A 115 -6.64 -5.45 -7.69
C LEU A 115 -5.43 -5.71 -8.59
N THR A 116 -5.67 -6.27 -9.77
CA THR A 116 -4.62 -6.55 -10.75
C THR A 116 -5.04 -6.03 -12.11
N ASN A 117 -4.08 -5.54 -12.89
CA ASN A 117 -4.32 -5.20 -14.28
C ASN A 117 -4.21 -6.47 -15.15
N SER A 118 -5.06 -6.58 -16.18
CA SER A 118 -5.07 -7.71 -17.11
C SER A 118 -3.82 -7.82 -17.98
N ASP A 119 -3.08 -6.74 -18.16
CA ASP A 119 -1.88 -6.70 -19.02
C ASP A 119 -0.65 -7.39 -18.40
N GLY A 120 -0.78 -8.00 -17.21
CA GLY A 120 0.31 -8.75 -16.56
C GLY A 120 1.40 -7.88 -15.97
N ASP A 121 1.26 -6.57 -15.99
CA ASP A 121 2.12 -5.66 -15.25
C ASP A 121 1.94 -5.93 -13.76
N ALA A 122 3.04 -6.13 -13.07
CA ALA A 122 3.13 -6.59 -11.67
C ALA A 122 2.59 -5.57 -10.63
N TRP A 123 1.78 -4.63 -11.04
CA TRP A 123 1.19 -3.61 -10.17
C TRP A 123 -0.11 -4.15 -9.58
N ALA A 124 0.02 -4.80 -8.45
CA ALA A 124 -1.11 -5.20 -7.64
C ALA A 124 -1.35 -4.17 -6.55
N LEU A 125 -2.57 -3.65 -6.49
CA LEU A 125 -3.04 -2.87 -5.36
C LEU A 125 -3.79 -3.81 -4.42
N THR A 126 -3.40 -3.88 -3.16
CA THR A 126 -4.05 -4.74 -2.18
C THR A 126 -4.63 -3.91 -1.06
N ALA A 127 -5.95 -4.02 -0.84
CA ALA A 127 -6.62 -3.50 0.33
C ALA A 127 -6.84 -4.62 1.36
N ARG A 128 -6.58 -4.34 2.63
CA ARG A 128 -6.75 -5.30 3.74
C ARG A 128 -7.45 -4.65 4.92
N VAL A 129 -8.26 -5.44 5.62
CA VAL A 129 -8.80 -5.12 6.95
C VAL A 129 -8.08 -6.00 7.95
N HIS A 130 -7.38 -5.42 8.88
CA HIS A 130 -6.67 -6.18 9.92
C HIS A 130 -6.37 -5.32 11.15
N GLN A 131 -6.06 -5.96 12.25
CA GLN A 131 -5.56 -5.28 13.43
C GLN A 131 -4.10 -4.89 13.21
N LEU A 132 -3.75 -3.65 13.53
CA LEU A 132 -2.36 -3.20 13.47
C LEU A 132 -1.64 -3.69 14.72
N ASP A 133 -0.67 -4.54 14.53
CA ASP A 133 0.15 -5.13 15.60
C ASP A 133 1.63 -5.12 15.22
N ASP A 134 2.49 -5.61 16.09
CA ASP A 134 3.93 -5.69 15.86
C ASP A 134 4.34 -6.73 14.79
N ARG A 135 3.39 -7.50 14.28
CA ARG A 135 3.56 -8.51 13.22
C ARG A 135 2.99 -8.08 11.88
N ALA A 136 2.23 -6.98 11.86
CA ALA A 136 1.67 -6.46 10.61
C ALA A 136 2.81 -6.02 9.67
N GLY A 137 2.65 -6.31 8.39
CA GLY A 137 3.65 -6.05 7.37
C GLY A 137 4.53 -7.26 7.04
N ASP A 138 5.26 -7.17 5.94
CA ASP A 138 6.17 -8.22 5.52
C ASP A 138 7.40 -8.29 6.45
N ASP A 139 7.75 -9.48 6.90
CA ASP A 139 8.93 -9.74 7.75
C ASP A 139 9.00 -8.94 9.07
N GLY A 140 7.86 -8.55 9.65
CA GLY A 140 7.82 -7.79 10.89
C GLY A 140 8.28 -6.33 10.74
N LYS A 141 8.32 -5.81 9.53
CA LYS A 141 8.73 -4.43 9.22
C LYS A 141 7.54 -3.45 9.22
N TRP A 142 6.52 -3.72 10.00
CA TRP A 142 5.30 -2.91 10.01
C TRP A 142 5.57 -1.41 10.22
N ALA A 143 6.53 -1.04 11.07
CA ALA A 143 6.88 0.36 11.29
C ALA A 143 7.47 1.02 10.02
N ASP A 144 8.18 0.24 9.20
CA ASP A 144 8.67 0.70 7.91
C ASP A 144 7.54 0.92 6.93
N GLU A 145 6.52 0.10 7.00
CA GLU A 145 5.37 0.16 6.12
C GLU A 145 4.34 1.21 6.53
N PHE A 146 3.96 1.24 7.79
CA PHE A 146 2.82 2.04 8.27
C PHE A 146 3.22 3.38 8.91
N LEU A 147 4.45 3.54 9.36
CA LEU A 147 4.89 4.72 10.10
C LEU A 147 6.14 5.40 9.51
N SER A 148 6.49 5.10 8.27
CA SER A 148 7.65 5.73 7.61
C SER A 148 7.45 7.23 7.42
N ALA A 149 8.55 7.98 7.29
CA ALA A 149 8.50 9.42 7.02
C ALA A 149 7.87 9.76 5.65
N ARG A 150 7.71 8.79 4.75
CA ARG A 150 7.04 8.98 3.45
C ARG A 150 5.54 9.19 3.59
N LEU A 151 4.96 8.66 4.66
CA LEU A 151 3.52 8.76 4.90
C LEU A 151 3.17 10.13 5.52
N THR A 152 2.17 10.76 4.96
CA THR A 152 1.62 12.02 5.42
C THR A 152 0.37 11.74 6.26
N PRO A 153 0.21 12.36 7.43
CA PRO A 153 -1.02 12.24 8.22
C PRO A 153 -2.24 12.67 7.42
N LEU A 154 -3.37 11.98 7.58
CA LEU A 154 -4.64 12.35 6.93
C LEU A 154 -5.28 13.62 7.49
N GLY A 155 -4.82 14.09 8.66
CA GLY A 155 -5.34 15.31 9.29
C GLY A 155 -6.75 15.14 9.88
N GLY A 156 -7.35 16.24 10.32
CA GLY A 156 -8.74 16.26 10.79
C GLY A 156 -9.03 15.37 12.02
N GLY A 157 -8.00 14.95 12.77
CA GLY A 157 -8.16 14.02 13.90
C GLY A 157 -8.26 12.56 13.49
N LEU A 158 -8.12 12.24 12.20
CA LEU A 158 -8.11 10.87 11.69
C LEU A 158 -6.82 10.15 12.09
N LEU A 159 -6.95 8.93 12.59
CA LEU A 159 -5.81 8.05 12.83
C LEU A 159 -5.47 7.30 11.55
N GLY A 160 -4.71 7.93 10.70
CA GLY A 160 -4.33 7.37 9.41
C GLY A 160 -3.26 8.20 8.71
N MET A 161 -2.61 7.60 7.75
CA MET A 161 -1.54 8.21 6.97
C MET A 161 -1.59 7.73 5.52
N ALA A 162 -1.07 8.54 4.59
CA ALA A 162 -1.01 8.21 3.18
C ALA A 162 0.31 8.64 2.53
N SER A 163 0.77 7.85 1.58
CA SER A 163 1.82 8.15 0.61
C SER A 163 1.31 7.87 -0.81
N ASP A 164 2.16 8.01 -1.80
CA ASP A 164 1.86 7.71 -3.21
C ASP A 164 1.67 6.21 -3.50
N ASN A 165 2.09 5.33 -2.62
CA ASN A 165 2.00 3.88 -2.82
C ASN A 165 1.34 3.12 -1.66
N ARG A 166 0.97 3.82 -0.58
CA ARG A 166 0.28 3.22 0.57
C ARG A 166 -0.59 4.24 1.28
N ALA A 167 -1.75 3.80 1.75
CA ALA A 167 -2.52 4.53 2.74
C ALA A 167 -3.12 3.56 3.75
N TRP A 168 -3.29 4.03 4.99
CA TRP A 168 -4.02 3.30 6.01
C TRP A 168 -4.85 4.26 6.86
N LEU A 169 -5.95 3.75 7.38
CA LEU A 169 -6.86 4.51 8.23
C LEU A 169 -7.53 3.56 9.24
N ALA A 170 -7.45 3.93 10.51
CA ALA A 170 -8.10 3.18 11.58
C ALA A 170 -9.63 3.30 11.49
N LEU A 171 -10.32 2.19 11.77
CA LEU A 171 -11.75 2.21 12.02
C LEU A 171 -12.05 3.05 13.26
N PRO A 172 -13.20 3.77 13.30
CA PRO A 172 -13.57 4.57 14.46
C PRO A 172 -13.65 3.73 15.75
N ASP A 173 -13.18 4.28 16.88
CA ASP A 173 -13.23 3.61 18.19
C ASP A 173 -14.67 3.22 18.59
N GLY A 174 -15.65 3.99 18.16
CA GLY A 174 -17.07 3.66 18.38
C GLY A 174 -17.58 2.44 17.62
N CYS A 175 -16.81 1.93 16.65
CA CYS A 175 -17.13 0.77 15.84
C CYS A 175 -16.73 -0.55 16.54
N LEU A 176 -15.48 -0.64 16.97
CA LEU A 176 -14.87 -1.88 17.50
C LEU A 176 -14.39 -1.76 18.95
N GLY A 177 -14.52 -0.59 19.54
CA GLY A 177 -13.91 -0.29 20.83
C GLY A 177 -12.44 0.12 20.72
N ARG A 178 -11.83 0.37 21.88
CA ARG A 178 -10.40 0.69 21.95
C ARG A 178 -9.55 -0.58 21.86
N PRO A 179 -8.38 -0.50 21.23
CA PRO A 179 -7.45 -1.61 21.21
C PRO A 179 -6.99 -1.99 22.63
N GLY A 180 -6.58 -3.24 22.82
CA GLY A 180 -5.98 -3.72 24.04
C GLY A 180 -4.60 -3.12 24.30
N ASP A 181 -4.03 -3.39 25.48
CA ASP A 181 -2.74 -2.82 25.90
C ASP A 181 -1.54 -3.23 25.02
N PHE A 182 -1.67 -4.34 24.31
CA PHE A 182 -0.64 -4.91 23.44
C PHE A 182 -0.95 -4.79 21.96
N ASP A 183 -2.09 -4.19 21.64
CA ASP A 183 -2.63 -4.15 20.29
C ASP A 183 -2.73 -2.71 19.80
N GLY A 184 -2.74 -2.55 18.49
CA GLY A 184 -3.11 -1.32 17.84
C GLY A 184 -4.56 -1.34 17.36
N PRO A 185 -5.02 -0.28 16.73
CA PRO A 185 -6.36 -0.21 16.17
C PRO A 185 -6.52 -1.17 14.99
N THR A 186 -7.75 -1.60 14.74
CA THR A 186 -8.10 -2.20 13.45
C THR A 186 -8.06 -1.12 12.38
N VAL A 187 -7.37 -1.43 11.28
CA VAL A 187 -7.17 -0.52 10.16
C VAL A 187 -7.67 -1.14 8.87
N VAL A 188 -8.03 -0.30 7.94
CA VAL A 188 -8.02 -0.63 6.52
C VAL A 188 -6.74 -0.05 5.94
N ASP A 189 -5.93 -0.87 5.31
CA ASP A 189 -4.78 -0.44 4.55
C ASP A 189 -4.95 -0.75 3.07
N ILE A 190 -4.38 0.09 2.22
CA ILE A 190 -4.29 -0.11 0.79
C ILE A 190 -2.84 0.17 0.37
N ALA A 191 -2.26 -0.75 -0.37
CA ALA A 191 -0.86 -0.66 -0.76
C ALA A 191 -0.59 -1.25 -2.13
N GLU A 192 0.35 -0.65 -2.86
CA GLU A 192 0.95 -1.24 -4.05
C GLU A 192 1.94 -2.33 -3.66
N GLY A 193 1.95 -3.44 -4.43
CA GLY A 193 2.80 -4.60 -4.14
C GLY A 193 4.30 -4.37 -4.36
N SER A 194 4.71 -3.24 -4.92
CA SER A 194 6.11 -2.91 -5.16
C SER A 194 6.60 -1.80 -4.23
N TRP A 195 7.64 -2.11 -3.48
CA TRP A 195 8.36 -1.17 -2.60
C TRP A 195 9.33 -0.24 -3.35
N ILE A 196 9.42 -0.35 -4.67
CA ILE A 196 10.33 0.49 -5.46
C ILE A 196 9.73 1.89 -5.50
N THR A 197 10.15 2.66 -4.55
CA THR A 197 9.74 4.03 -4.41
C THR A 197 10.82 4.93 -4.93
N ASP A 198 10.59 5.50 -6.08
CA ASP A 198 11.43 6.56 -6.58
C ASP A 198 11.28 7.83 -5.71
N MET A 199 12.35 8.42 -5.57
CA MET A 199 12.90 9.61 -4.97
C MET A 199 11.95 10.66 -4.39
N GLU A 200 10.85 11.05 -5.00
CA GLU A 200 9.94 12.06 -4.42
C GLU A 200 8.48 11.56 -4.43
N PRO A 201 7.76 11.67 -3.30
CA PRO A 201 6.34 11.31 -3.22
C PRO A 201 5.51 12.10 -4.24
N ARG A 202 4.71 11.41 -5.03
CA ARG A 202 3.81 12.01 -6.01
C ARG A 202 2.51 12.43 -5.33
N THR A 203 2.24 13.73 -5.35
CA THR A 203 1.12 14.31 -4.58
C THR A 203 -0.24 13.81 -5.06
N GLU A 204 -0.44 13.71 -6.38
CA GLU A 204 -1.73 13.29 -6.94
C GLU A 204 -2.09 11.85 -6.60
N GLU A 205 -1.11 10.94 -6.65
CA GLU A 205 -1.28 9.55 -6.29
C GLU A 205 -1.51 9.39 -4.79
N ARG A 206 -0.76 10.12 -3.95
CA ARG A 206 -1.01 10.17 -2.50
C ARG A 206 -2.45 10.60 -2.20
N ASP A 207 -2.93 11.63 -2.87
CA ASP A 207 -4.28 12.15 -2.67
C ASP A 207 -5.33 11.13 -3.14
N GLY A 208 -5.03 10.40 -4.22
CA GLY A 208 -5.83 9.26 -4.69
C GLY A 208 -5.89 8.14 -3.64
N MET A 209 -4.72 7.72 -3.11
CA MET A 209 -4.64 6.71 -2.06
C MET A 209 -5.40 7.12 -0.80
N ALA A 210 -5.31 8.40 -0.40
CA ALA A 210 -6.05 8.94 0.74
C ALA A 210 -7.57 8.88 0.55
N ARG A 211 -8.07 9.20 -0.65
CA ARG A 211 -9.50 9.06 -0.98
C ARG A 211 -9.95 7.61 -0.96
N MET A 212 -9.17 6.73 -1.59
CA MET A 212 -9.50 5.30 -1.65
C MET A 212 -9.59 4.69 -0.25
N VAL A 213 -8.62 4.95 0.64
CA VAL A 213 -8.67 4.37 2.00
C VAL A 213 -9.85 4.89 2.81
N VAL A 214 -10.26 6.15 2.63
CA VAL A 214 -11.46 6.70 3.30
C VAL A 214 -12.74 6.03 2.80
N LYS A 215 -12.87 5.82 1.48
CA LYS A 215 -14.02 5.11 0.91
C LYS A 215 -14.08 3.66 1.41
N LEU A 216 -12.94 2.96 1.44
CA LEU A 216 -12.84 1.61 1.99
C LEU A 216 -13.25 1.56 3.46
N VAL A 217 -12.75 2.48 4.30
CA VAL A 217 -13.13 2.55 5.72
C VAL A 217 -14.62 2.81 5.89
N ASN A 218 -15.19 3.72 5.12
CA ASN A 218 -16.62 4.02 5.18
C ASN A 218 -17.46 2.78 4.83
N LYS A 219 -17.07 2.04 3.79
CA LYS A 219 -17.76 0.81 3.39
C LYS A 219 -17.61 -0.30 4.44
N VAL A 220 -16.39 -0.56 4.89
CA VAL A 220 -16.11 -1.55 5.93
C VAL A 220 -16.85 -1.21 7.23
N SER A 221 -16.86 0.06 7.64
CA SER A 221 -17.60 0.52 8.81
C SER A 221 -19.10 0.24 8.66
N ALA A 222 -19.68 0.53 7.50
CA ALA A 222 -21.09 0.26 7.22
C ALA A 222 -21.38 -1.24 7.25
N ASP A 223 -20.54 -2.08 6.68
CA ASP A 223 -20.69 -3.56 6.67
C ASP A 223 -20.58 -4.15 8.09
N LEU A 224 -19.77 -3.53 8.95
CA LEU A 224 -19.66 -3.88 10.38
C LEU A 224 -20.79 -3.28 11.24
N GLY A 225 -21.73 -2.54 10.64
CA GLY A 225 -22.86 -1.93 11.36
C GLY A 225 -22.48 -0.69 12.17
N CYS A 226 -21.33 -0.07 11.89
CA CYS A 226 -20.90 1.16 12.54
C CYS A 226 -21.65 2.36 11.99
N THR A 227 -21.82 3.39 12.83
CA THR A 227 -22.48 4.65 12.44
C THR A 227 -21.46 5.73 12.13
N GLY A 228 -21.83 6.64 11.23
CA GLY A 228 -20.99 7.77 10.85
C GLY A 228 -20.26 7.54 9.53
N THR A 229 -19.86 8.65 8.90
CA THR A 229 -19.13 8.67 7.64
C THR A 229 -17.97 9.63 7.76
N ILE A 230 -16.80 9.23 7.29
CA ILE A 230 -15.61 10.05 7.22
C ILE A 230 -15.64 10.83 5.90
N ALA A 231 -15.48 12.15 5.98
CA ALA A 231 -15.40 13.02 4.80
C ALA A 231 -14.02 12.88 4.11
N ASP A 232 -13.98 13.25 2.82
CA ASP A 232 -12.73 13.28 2.04
C ASP A 232 -11.68 14.17 2.72
N PRO A 233 -10.50 13.66 3.03
CA PRO A 233 -9.46 14.40 3.74
C PRO A 233 -8.59 15.28 2.82
N VAL A 234 -8.68 15.13 1.50
CA VAL A 234 -7.68 15.68 0.55
C VAL A 234 -7.47 17.18 0.70
N GLU A 235 -8.52 17.96 0.89
CA GLU A 235 -8.39 19.41 1.10
C GLU A 235 -7.64 19.81 2.38
N ARG A 236 -7.45 18.87 3.31
CA ARG A 236 -6.84 19.09 4.63
C ARG A 236 -5.52 18.37 4.79
N LEU A 237 -5.07 17.64 3.77
CA LEU A 237 -3.81 16.90 3.85
C LEU A 237 -2.64 17.89 4.00
N PRO A 238 -1.74 17.65 4.96
CA PRO A 238 -0.44 18.33 5.01
C PRO A 238 0.35 18.08 3.72
N LYS A 239 1.37 18.87 3.51
CA LYS A 239 2.29 18.61 2.38
C LYS A 239 2.96 17.27 2.56
N ALA A 240 3.17 16.56 1.45
CA ALA A 240 3.95 15.32 1.48
C ALA A 240 5.36 15.60 2.01
N ALA A 241 5.87 14.69 2.84
CA ALA A 241 7.24 14.76 3.29
C ALA A 241 8.20 14.76 2.09
N ARG A 242 9.22 15.58 2.18
CA ARG A 242 10.24 15.71 1.11
C ARG A 242 11.62 15.51 1.69
N TYR A 243 12.53 15.07 0.85
CA TYR A 243 13.93 15.07 1.22
C TYR A 243 14.42 16.50 1.51
N THR A 244 14.96 16.70 2.67
CA THR A 244 15.66 17.96 2.98
C THR A 244 17.07 17.90 2.41
N ARG A 245 17.53 19.00 1.79
CA ARG A 245 18.84 19.02 1.11
C ARG A 245 20.00 18.82 2.06
N THR A 246 19.87 19.26 3.30
CA THR A 246 20.95 19.16 4.28
C THR A 246 20.37 19.24 5.68
N GLU A 247 20.71 18.27 6.52
CA GLU A 247 20.44 18.30 7.95
C GLU A 247 21.39 19.26 8.66
N LYS A 248 20.88 20.02 9.63
CA LYS A 248 21.74 20.90 10.42
C LYS A 248 22.54 20.09 11.45
N PRO A 249 23.85 20.35 11.60
CA PRO A 249 24.68 19.59 12.54
C PRO A 249 24.23 19.60 14.00
N ASP A 250 23.55 20.68 14.41
CA ASP A 250 23.04 20.92 15.75
C ASP A 250 21.53 20.67 15.92
N ALA A 251 20.89 20.18 14.86
CA ALA A 251 19.45 19.92 14.84
C ALA A 251 19.11 18.69 13.98
N LEU A 252 19.57 17.52 14.42
CA LEU A 252 19.27 16.24 13.79
C LEU A 252 17.75 16.04 13.73
N CYS A 253 17.24 15.66 12.57
CA CYS A 253 15.78 15.53 12.37
C CYS A 253 14.99 16.81 12.68
N GLY A 254 15.61 17.97 12.56
CA GLY A 254 15.01 19.25 12.94
C GLY A 254 14.85 19.43 14.46
N ILE A 255 15.38 18.55 15.29
CA ILE A 255 15.30 18.60 16.74
C ILE A 255 16.51 19.38 17.27
N LYS A 256 16.26 20.59 17.75
CA LYS A 256 17.29 21.48 18.27
C LYS A 256 18.08 20.84 19.43
N GLY A 257 19.41 20.84 19.33
CA GLY A 257 20.30 20.28 20.34
C GLY A 257 20.54 18.77 20.20
N LEU A 258 19.82 18.08 19.32
CA LEU A 258 20.10 16.68 19.01
C LEU A 258 21.24 16.59 17.99
N THR A 259 22.35 15.93 18.36
CA THR A 259 23.56 15.82 17.53
C THR A 259 24.10 14.40 17.51
N LEU A 260 24.73 14.01 16.40
CA LEU A 260 25.46 12.74 16.26
C LEU A 260 26.86 12.73 16.93
N GLY A 261 27.25 13.86 17.49
CA GLY A 261 28.63 14.06 17.99
C GLY A 261 29.57 14.58 16.92
N LYS A 262 30.77 15.00 17.36
CA LYS A 262 31.72 15.76 16.53
C LYS A 262 32.33 15.01 15.33
N LYS A 263 32.21 13.70 15.26
CA LYS A 263 32.87 12.85 14.26
C LYS A 263 32.02 12.46 13.07
N ARG A 264 30.71 12.74 13.08
CA ARG A 264 29.81 12.35 11.99
C ARG A 264 29.32 13.55 11.21
N LYS A 265 29.32 13.40 9.90
CA LYS A 265 28.70 14.37 8.98
C LYS A 265 27.18 14.21 9.07
N PRO A 266 26.42 15.33 9.03
CA PRO A 266 24.98 15.28 8.88
C PRO A 266 24.58 14.52 7.60
N ASP A 267 23.43 13.88 7.64
CA ASP A 267 22.84 13.28 6.47
C ASP A 267 22.50 14.36 5.42
N ARG A 268 22.65 14.02 4.16
CA ARG A 268 22.38 14.96 3.09
C ARG A 268 20.91 15.04 2.73
N TYR A 269 20.15 13.97 3.02
CA TYR A 269 18.79 13.82 2.54
C TYR A 269 17.88 13.12 3.58
N PRO A 270 17.76 13.65 4.81
CA PRO A 270 16.76 13.11 5.72
C PRO A 270 15.36 13.42 5.22
N MET A 271 14.42 12.51 5.46
CA MET A 271 13.00 12.72 5.24
C MET A 271 12.33 12.80 6.61
N ILE A 272 11.50 13.82 6.80
CA ILE A 272 10.82 14.08 8.07
C ILE A 272 9.34 14.22 7.77
N THR A 273 8.48 13.51 8.51
CA THR A 273 7.02 13.66 8.43
C THR A 273 6.64 15.12 8.63
N ASP A 274 5.92 15.69 7.69
CA ASP A 274 5.39 17.06 7.79
C ASP A 274 4.01 17.06 8.46
N GLY A 275 3.72 18.15 9.19
CA GLY A 275 2.45 18.35 9.85
C GLY A 275 2.33 17.66 11.21
N ARG A 276 1.13 17.85 11.83
CA ARG A 276 0.73 17.18 13.07
C ARG A 276 -0.04 15.91 12.73
N GLY A 277 0.34 14.81 13.32
CA GLY A 277 -0.27 13.51 13.04
C GLY A 277 -0.04 12.51 14.16
N PRO A 278 -0.46 11.26 13.94
CA PRO A 278 -0.32 10.22 14.95
C PRO A 278 1.13 9.86 15.25
N VAL A 279 2.03 10.16 14.30
CA VAL A 279 3.46 9.82 14.39
C VAL A 279 4.29 10.93 13.76
N ARG A 280 5.39 11.24 14.38
CA ARG A 280 6.48 12.03 13.78
C ARG A 280 7.66 11.11 13.52
N THR A 281 8.01 10.91 12.27
CA THR A 281 9.12 10.05 11.85
C THR A 281 10.18 10.85 11.12
N CYS A 282 11.43 10.51 11.38
CA CYS A 282 12.59 10.99 10.65
C CYS A 282 13.39 9.79 10.15
N ASP A 283 13.38 9.59 8.85
CA ASP A 283 14.15 8.58 8.16
C ASP A 283 15.45 9.19 7.63
N ARG A 284 16.57 8.58 7.95
CA ARG A 284 17.91 9.08 7.67
C ARG A 284 18.73 8.07 6.90
N ASP A 285 19.65 8.57 6.09
CA ASP A 285 20.59 7.78 5.29
C ASP A 285 19.86 6.71 4.46
N ILE A 286 18.83 7.19 3.72
CA ILE A 286 17.95 6.33 2.94
C ILE A 286 18.72 5.77 1.74
N THR A 287 18.80 4.45 1.66
CA THR A 287 19.44 3.73 0.56
C THR A 287 18.45 2.69 0.04
N GLY A 288 17.98 2.87 -1.18
CA GLY A 288 16.87 2.07 -1.69
C GLY A 288 15.57 2.41 -0.95
N SER A 289 14.81 1.39 -0.55
CA SER A 289 13.50 1.55 0.10
C SER A 289 13.57 1.75 1.62
N GLN A 290 14.74 1.53 2.25
CA GLN A 290 14.84 1.53 3.72
C GLN A 290 15.83 2.59 4.24
N PRO A 291 15.46 3.30 5.33
CA PRO A 291 16.40 4.16 6.03
C PRO A 291 17.38 3.31 6.83
N LYS A 292 18.66 3.70 6.84
CA LYS A 292 19.64 3.07 7.75
C LYS A 292 19.41 3.44 9.20
N GLN A 293 18.78 4.58 9.44
CA GLN A 293 18.42 5.03 10.79
C GLN A 293 17.04 5.70 10.77
N ARG A 294 16.21 5.37 11.75
CA ARG A 294 14.91 5.97 12.00
C ARG A 294 14.82 6.50 13.41
N LEU A 295 14.31 7.71 13.54
CA LEU A 295 13.89 8.29 14.80
C LEU A 295 12.38 8.54 14.70
N MET A 296 11.61 8.01 15.65
CA MET A 296 10.16 8.07 15.57
C MET A 296 9.56 8.40 16.95
N THR A 297 8.59 9.31 16.95
CA THR A 297 7.76 9.62 18.12
C THR A 297 6.31 9.31 17.76
N VAL A 298 5.73 8.33 18.42
CA VAL A 298 4.32 7.95 18.29
C VAL A 298 3.53 8.80 19.27
N GLU A 299 2.74 9.72 18.75
CA GLU A 299 2.01 10.73 19.53
C GLU A 299 0.56 10.33 19.82
N ASP A 300 -0.02 9.45 19.00
CA ASP A 300 -1.38 8.94 19.23
C ASP A 300 -1.33 7.74 20.19
N PRO A 301 -2.01 7.82 21.36
CA PRO A 301 -1.96 6.75 22.36
C PRO A 301 -2.57 5.42 21.89
N ARG A 302 -3.44 5.44 20.85
CA ARG A 302 -4.02 4.22 20.27
C ARG A 302 -2.98 3.34 19.56
N LEU A 303 -1.85 3.92 19.14
CA LEU A 303 -0.73 3.19 18.55
C LEU A 303 0.28 2.70 19.60
N ALA A 304 0.20 3.19 20.83
CA ALA A 304 1.22 2.89 21.85
C ALA A 304 1.26 1.41 22.24
N GLY A 305 0.11 0.70 22.16
CA GLY A 305 -0.01 -0.72 22.47
C GLY A 305 0.87 -1.60 21.60
N ILE A 306 1.02 -1.26 20.32
CA ILE A 306 1.83 -2.00 19.34
C ILE A 306 3.29 -2.15 19.79
N PHE A 307 3.82 -1.13 20.48
CA PHE A 307 5.21 -1.10 20.96
C PHE A 307 5.41 -1.71 22.35
N MET A 308 4.34 -2.22 22.99
CA MET A 308 4.40 -2.76 24.34
C MET A 308 5.41 -3.91 24.47
N ARG A 309 5.35 -4.85 23.53
CA ARG A 309 6.27 -6.01 23.54
C ARG A 309 7.73 -5.56 23.39
N MET A 310 7.98 -4.64 22.46
CA MET A 310 9.34 -4.09 22.26
C MET A 310 9.83 -3.36 23.50
N ALA A 311 8.97 -2.53 24.14
CA ALA A 311 9.35 -1.81 25.34
C ALA A 311 9.61 -2.72 26.56
N LEU A 312 8.97 -3.89 26.62
CA LEU A 312 9.11 -4.84 27.73
C LEU A 312 10.25 -5.85 27.53
N TYR A 313 10.49 -6.27 26.28
CA TYR A 313 11.32 -7.44 26.01
C TYR A 313 12.56 -7.14 25.15
N GLU A 314 12.69 -5.91 24.62
CA GLU A 314 13.85 -5.53 23.81
C GLU A 314 15.08 -5.29 24.72
N GLY A 315 16.08 -6.14 24.61
CA GLY A 315 17.40 -5.98 25.17
C GLY A 315 17.48 -5.57 26.67
N GLU A 316 18.25 -4.52 26.94
CA GLU A 316 18.45 -3.99 28.30
C GLU A 316 17.27 -3.12 28.75
N ARG A 317 16.80 -3.30 29.98
CA ARG A 317 15.66 -2.51 30.50
C ARG A 317 16.06 -1.08 30.80
N VAL A 318 15.31 -0.14 30.29
CA VAL A 318 15.47 1.30 30.55
C VAL A 318 14.27 1.81 31.33
N ARG A 319 14.52 2.60 32.37
CA ARG A 319 13.45 3.12 33.25
C ARG A 319 13.68 4.60 33.59
N SER A 320 12.58 5.31 33.77
CA SER A 320 12.52 6.64 34.37
C SER A 320 11.30 6.75 35.30
N ALA A 321 11.13 7.88 35.97
CA ALA A 321 9.94 8.11 36.82
C ALA A 321 8.63 8.14 35.97
N ALA A 322 8.69 8.50 34.69
CA ALA A 322 7.52 8.68 33.83
C ALA A 322 7.30 7.53 32.84
N GLY A 323 8.16 6.50 32.84
CA GLY A 323 8.02 5.44 31.84
C GLY A 323 9.07 4.35 31.91
N TYR A 324 9.00 3.44 30.95
CA TYR A 324 9.89 2.30 30.81
C TYR A 324 10.13 1.97 29.33
N GLY A 325 11.15 1.19 29.08
CA GLY A 325 11.49 0.76 27.74
C GLY A 325 12.59 -0.29 27.70
N GLY A 326 12.97 -0.65 26.48
CA GLY A 326 14.02 -1.59 26.15
C GLY A 326 15.07 -0.95 25.24
N LEU A 327 16.29 -1.43 25.34
CA LEU A 327 17.42 -1.02 24.52
C LEU A 327 18.21 -2.23 24.05
N GLY A 328 17.99 -2.61 22.81
CA GLY A 328 18.79 -3.59 22.08
C GLY A 328 19.95 -2.96 21.32
N PRO A 329 20.70 -3.74 20.58
CA PRO A 329 21.82 -3.24 19.77
C PRO A 329 21.35 -2.31 18.65
N ASN A 330 20.21 -2.58 18.03
CA ASN A 330 19.72 -1.85 16.87
C ASN A 330 18.40 -1.12 17.11
N LEU A 331 17.80 -1.27 18.28
CA LEU A 331 16.48 -0.72 18.60
C LEU A 331 16.43 -0.22 20.03
N GLY A 332 16.03 1.04 20.22
CA GLY A 332 15.66 1.58 21.52
C GLY A 332 14.20 2.00 21.47
N VAL A 333 13.39 1.50 22.40
CA VAL A 333 11.97 1.84 22.56
C VAL A 333 11.70 2.31 23.98
N PHE A 334 11.02 3.45 24.13
CA PHE A 334 10.64 3.98 25.44
C PHE A 334 9.20 4.47 25.42
N ARG A 335 8.38 3.96 26.32
CA ARG A 335 7.01 4.44 26.55
C ARG A 335 6.99 5.40 27.73
N ALA A 336 6.37 6.55 27.56
CA ALA A 336 6.18 7.53 28.61
C ALA A 336 4.73 7.99 28.64
N ARG A 337 4.30 8.38 29.84
CA ARG A 337 3.02 9.07 30.03
C ARG A 337 3.26 10.57 29.94
N CYS A 338 2.72 11.17 28.88
CA CYS A 338 2.78 12.60 28.60
C CYS A 338 1.43 13.26 28.84
N GLN A 339 1.35 14.60 28.66
CA GLN A 339 0.07 15.33 28.85
C GLN A 339 -1.03 14.86 27.88
N ALA A 340 -0.66 14.55 26.63
CA ALA A 340 -1.60 14.09 25.63
C ALA A 340 -1.96 12.60 25.74
N GLY A 341 -1.35 11.85 26.65
CA GLY A 341 -1.52 10.41 26.81
C GLY A 341 -0.22 9.63 26.72
N GLU A 342 -0.32 8.35 26.45
CA GLU A 342 0.86 7.51 26.22
C GLU A 342 1.55 7.86 24.91
N THR A 343 2.86 8.02 25.00
CA THR A 343 3.74 8.37 23.90
C THR A 343 4.88 7.37 23.82
N VAL A 344 5.26 6.99 22.60
CA VAL A 344 6.39 6.07 22.39
C VAL A 344 7.49 6.76 21.61
N PHE A 345 8.71 6.60 22.06
CA PHE A 345 9.93 7.08 21.41
C PHE A 345 10.73 5.89 20.90
N VAL A 346 11.11 5.92 19.64
CA VAL A 346 11.84 4.85 18.98
C VAL A 346 13.08 5.41 18.31
N VAL A 347 14.20 4.75 18.49
CA VAL A 347 15.43 4.95 17.70
C VAL A 347 15.85 3.60 17.16
N GLN A 348 15.90 3.47 15.85
CA GLN A 348 16.19 2.23 15.15
C GLN A 348 17.37 2.39 14.20
N ALA A 349 18.25 1.41 14.15
CA ALA A 349 19.25 1.24 13.12
C ALA A 349 18.90 0.00 12.28
N ASN A 350 18.69 0.19 11.00
CA ASN A 350 18.42 -0.89 10.05
C ASN A 350 19.73 -1.42 9.46
N GLU A 351 19.62 -2.38 8.56
CA GLU A 351 20.77 -3.00 7.90
C GLU A 351 21.70 -1.94 7.27
N GLY A 352 22.99 -2.04 7.56
CA GLY A 352 23.99 -1.03 7.18
C GLY A 352 24.01 0.23 8.05
N GLY A 353 23.10 0.34 9.02
CA GLY A 353 23.12 1.39 10.06
C GLY A 353 24.20 1.10 11.13
N VAL A 354 24.51 2.12 11.95
CA VAL A 354 25.51 1.97 13.00
C VAL A 354 24.84 1.79 14.35
N SER A 355 24.81 0.58 14.84
CA SER A 355 24.20 0.18 16.12
C SER A 355 24.69 1.02 17.30
N ALA A 356 25.97 1.43 17.31
CA ALA A 356 26.52 2.29 18.35
C ALA A 356 25.81 3.66 18.45
N ASP A 357 25.18 4.12 17.38
CA ASP A 357 24.42 5.37 17.38
C ASP A 357 23.11 5.25 18.13
N VAL A 358 22.46 4.08 18.11
CA VAL A 358 21.20 3.86 18.83
C VAL A 358 21.41 4.15 20.31
N ARG A 359 22.41 3.54 20.93
CA ARG A 359 22.69 3.74 22.35
C ARG A 359 23.07 5.20 22.71
N THR A 360 23.69 5.90 21.78
CA THR A 360 24.12 7.30 22.00
C THR A 360 22.97 8.29 21.78
N LEU A 361 22.16 8.06 20.72
CA LEU A 361 21.07 8.95 20.34
C LEU A 361 19.83 8.75 21.19
N PHE A 362 19.51 7.51 21.56
CA PHE A 362 18.26 7.17 22.19
C PHE A 362 17.92 8.02 23.43
N PRO A 363 18.79 8.14 24.45
CA PRO A 363 18.46 8.95 25.63
C PRO A 363 18.29 10.44 25.29
N ARG A 364 19.10 10.97 24.37
CA ARG A 364 19.03 12.37 23.97
C ARG A 364 17.78 12.66 23.15
N TYR A 365 17.39 11.71 22.28
CA TYR A 365 16.17 11.82 21.49
C TYR A 365 14.95 11.82 22.39
N VAL A 366 14.85 10.87 23.31
CA VAL A 366 13.75 10.80 24.28
C VAL A 366 13.67 12.08 25.11
N GLU A 367 14.80 12.60 25.63
CA GLU A 367 14.81 13.82 26.40
C GLU A 367 14.33 15.04 25.61
N ALA A 368 14.79 15.18 24.38
CA ALA A 368 14.42 16.31 23.51
C ALA A 368 12.94 16.27 23.08
N GLU A 369 12.45 15.11 22.66
CA GLU A 369 11.05 14.95 22.21
C GLU A 369 10.09 14.98 23.41
N ALA A 370 10.45 14.44 24.55
CA ALA A 370 9.67 14.54 25.78
C ALA A 370 9.47 15.99 26.22
N ALA A 371 10.50 16.82 26.10
CA ALA A 371 10.40 18.25 26.37
C ALA A 371 9.44 18.96 25.39
N ARG A 372 9.48 18.59 24.10
CA ARG A 372 8.57 19.10 23.07
C ARG A 372 7.09 18.77 23.36
N LEU A 373 6.84 17.54 23.85
CA LEU A 373 5.50 17.01 24.11
C LEU A 373 4.97 17.26 25.51
N GLY A 374 5.71 17.98 26.35
CA GLY A 374 5.30 18.25 27.71
C GLY A 374 5.24 17.03 28.61
N CYS A 375 6.06 16.01 28.37
CA CYS A 375 6.15 14.80 29.20
C CYS A 375 6.91 15.04 30.52
N GLY A 376 7.39 16.27 30.75
CA GLY A 376 8.30 16.59 31.84
C GLY A 376 9.76 16.22 31.52
N PRO A 377 10.68 16.47 32.44
CA PRO A 377 12.09 16.13 32.26
C PRO A 377 12.29 14.62 32.34
N LEU A 378 12.50 13.99 31.18
CA LEU A 378 12.81 12.56 31.08
C LEU A 378 14.34 12.38 30.98
N LYS A 379 14.98 11.95 32.06
CA LYS A 379 16.38 11.51 32.03
C LYS A 379 16.42 9.99 32.09
N LEU A 380 16.84 9.35 30.99
CA LEU A 380 16.99 7.91 30.95
C LEU A 380 18.28 7.49 31.63
N LYS A 381 18.16 6.54 32.56
CA LYS A 381 19.33 5.83 33.13
C LYS A 381 19.54 4.59 32.29
N LEU A 382 20.57 4.60 31.47
CA LEU A 382 20.96 3.42 30.72
C LEU A 382 21.77 2.49 31.62
N PRO A 383 21.51 1.19 31.64
CA PRO A 383 22.36 0.22 32.31
C PRO A 383 23.77 0.21 31.71
N ARG A 384 24.76 -0.24 32.47
CA ARG A 384 26.09 -0.45 31.90
C ARG A 384 26.04 -1.57 30.86
N PRO A 385 26.85 -1.51 29.77
CA PRO A 385 26.90 -2.57 28.81
C PRO A 385 27.15 -3.92 29.46
N GLY A 386 26.22 -4.87 29.35
CA GLY A 386 26.30 -6.20 29.95
C GLY A 386 25.64 -6.35 31.34
N GLU A 387 25.17 -5.30 31.98
CA GLU A 387 24.35 -5.35 33.20
C GLU A 387 22.89 -5.52 32.84
N GLY A 388 22.37 -6.73 32.64
CA GLY A 388 20.93 -6.90 32.40
C GLY A 388 20.56 -8.08 31.52
N ARG A 389 21.41 -9.05 31.43
CA ARG A 389 21.06 -10.36 30.82
C ARG A 389 20.52 -11.31 31.88
#